data_715481cfab0a80cab397a3ed9fe7c7d4
#
_entry.id   715481cfab0a80cab397a3ed9fe7c7d4
#
_cell.length_a   1.000
_cell.length_b   1.000
_cell.length_c   1.000
_cell.angle_alpha   90.00
_cell.angle_beta   90.00
_cell.angle_gamma   90.00
#
_symmetry.space_group_name_H-M   'P 1'
#
loop_
_entity.id
_entity.type
_entity.pdbx_description
1 polymer ?
#
loop_
_entity_poly.entity_id
_entity_poly.type
_entity_poly.pdbx_seq_one_letter_code
_entity_poly.pdbx_strand_id
1 'polypeptide(L)'
;MRVLENVQPQKVFYYFEELAWIPHGSYHTKAISDYCMNFAKERELEAYQDAYNNVVIIKEATAGYESAEPIILQGHLDMVCEKENDTEIDFENEGLRLFIDGDFVKAKGTTLGGDDGIAIAYALAILDSDEIAHPRLECVFTVDEEVGMLGAEKIDLSMLKGHQVLNIDSDVEGTFLTSCAGGVTAECSFPLVFDEAEGLQYRLTLTGLMGGHSGGEIDKERANAIVEIGRILKHLDDTLEMGKIGRASCR
;
A
#
# COMPACT_ATOMS: atom_id res chain seq x y z
N MET A 1 -22.88 -10.03 -6.83
CA MET A 1 -22.60 -9.99 -8.30
C MET A 1 -21.28 -9.28 -8.40
N ARG A 2 -20.32 -9.88 -9.09
CA ARG A 2 -18.99 -9.29 -9.25
C ARG A 2 -19.05 -8.09 -10.19
N VAL A 3 -18.38 -7.02 -9.82
CA VAL A 3 -18.32 -5.78 -10.62
C VAL A 3 -17.37 -5.96 -11.80
N LEU A 4 -16.27 -6.72 -11.59
CA LEU A 4 -15.19 -6.88 -12.56
C LEU A 4 -15.28 -8.18 -13.38
N GLU A 5 -16.41 -8.89 -13.33
CA GLU A 5 -16.61 -10.21 -13.96
C GLU A 5 -16.27 -10.24 -15.46
N ASN A 6 -16.51 -9.15 -16.18
CA ASN A 6 -16.30 -9.06 -17.62
C ASN A 6 -15.06 -8.25 -18.02
N VAL A 7 -14.22 -7.84 -17.06
CA VAL A 7 -13.00 -7.09 -17.33
C VAL A 7 -11.85 -8.03 -17.65
N GLN A 8 -11.02 -7.66 -18.64
CA GLN A 8 -9.87 -8.47 -19.08
C GLN A 8 -8.55 -7.85 -18.61
N PRO A 9 -7.56 -8.67 -18.23
CA PRO A 9 -7.56 -10.15 -18.12
C PRO A 9 -8.43 -10.64 -16.96
N GLN A 10 -9.38 -11.54 -17.27
CA GLN A 10 -10.44 -11.92 -16.33
C GLN A 10 -9.92 -12.45 -14.99
N LYS A 11 -8.89 -13.32 -15.00
CA LYS A 11 -8.33 -13.88 -13.77
C LYS A 11 -7.67 -12.83 -12.88
N VAL A 12 -7.00 -11.85 -13.46
CA VAL A 12 -6.37 -10.74 -12.71
C VAL A 12 -7.44 -9.91 -12.00
N PHE A 13 -8.47 -9.49 -12.74
CA PHE A 13 -9.55 -8.69 -12.16
C PHE A 13 -10.45 -9.48 -11.21
N TYR A 14 -10.53 -10.80 -11.39
CA TYR A 14 -11.17 -11.68 -10.41
C TYR A 14 -10.44 -11.60 -9.06
N TYR A 15 -9.11 -11.77 -9.04
CA TYR A 15 -8.32 -11.69 -7.82
C TYR A 15 -8.27 -10.29 -7.26
N PHE A 16 -8.16 -9.28 -8.09
CA PHE A 16 -8.22 -7.89 -7.63
C PHE A 16 -9.52 -7.57 -6.88
N GLU A 17 -10.66 -8.03 -7.38
CA GLU A 17 -11.94 -7.86 -6.70
C GLU A 17 -12.03 -8.67 -5.38
N GLU A 18 -11.46 -9.89 -5.33
CA GLU A 18 -11.36 -10.66 -4.08
C GLU A 18 -10.54 -9.90 -3.03
N LEU A 19 -9.38 -9.38 -3.41
CA LEU A 19 -8.51 -8.62 -2.50
C LEU A 19 -9.20 -7.36 -2.00
N ALA A 20 -9.90 -6.64 -2.88
CA ALA A 20 -10.63 -5.42 -2.52
C ALA A 20 -11.75 -5.65 -1.49
N TRP A 21 -12.30 -6.86 -1.39
CA TRP A 21 -13.32 -7.18 -0.37
C TRP A 21 -12.74 -7.48 1.00
N ILE A 22 -11.42 -7.66 1.09
CA ILE A 22 -10.73 -7.94 2.35
C ILE A 22 -10.21 -6.61 2.90
N PRO A 23 -10.51 -6.24 4.15
CA PRO A 23 -9.84 -5.11 4.81
C PRO A 23 -8.32 -5.37 4.90
N HIS A 24 -7.52 -4.44 4.36
CA HIS A 24 -6.06 -4.61 4.29
C HIS A 24 -5.27 -3.29 4.35
N GLY A 25 -5.73 -2.36 5.17
CA GLY A 25 -4.94 -1.17 5.47
C GLY A 25 -3.61 -1.51 6.17
N SER A 26 -2.60 -0.64 6.04
CA SER A 26 -1.34 -0.79 6.78
C SER A 26 -1.58 -1.04 8.26
N TYR A 27 -0.80 -1.91 8.87
CA TYR A 27 -0.94 -2.48 10.23
C TYR A 27 -2.13 -3.46 10.41
N HIS A 28 -3.04 -3.60 9.44
CA HIS A 28 -4.21 -4.49 9.50
C HIS A 28 -4.19 -5.55 8.38
N THR A 29 -3.02 -6.13 8.12
CA THR A 29 -2.74 -7.01 6.98
C THR A 29 -3.00 -8.49 7.22
N LYS A 30 -3.39 -8.90 8.44
CA LYS A 30 -3.55 -10.33 8.78
C LYS A 30 -4.57 -11.05 7.90
N ALA A 31 -5.71 -10.43 7.62
CA ALA A 31 -6.78 -11.07 6.85
C ALA A 31 -6.37 -11.34 5.39
N ILE A 32 -5.73 -10.38 4.75
CA ILE A 32 -5.26 -10.53 3.36
C ILE A 32 -4.07 -11.49 3.27
N SER A 33 -3.18 -11.48 4.26
CA SER A 33 -2.10 -12.45 4.38
C SER A 33 -2.62 -13.89 4.52
N ASP A 34 -3.63 -14.10 5.38
CA ASP A 34 -4.30 -15.40 5.53
C ASP A 34 -5.04 -15.84 4.25
N TYR A 35 -5.61 -14.90 3.51
CA TYR A 35 -6.20 -15.18 2.20
C TYR A 35 -5.14 -15.76 1.25
N CYS A 36 -3.96 -15.15 1.15
CA CYS A 36 -2.87 -15.62 0.32
C CYS A 36 -2.38 -17.01 0.75
N MET A 37 -2.29 -17.28 2.06
CA MET A 37 -1.96 -18.61 2.58
C MET A 37 -3.02 -19.66 2.25
N ASN A 38 -4.30 -19.33 2.37
CA ASN A 38 -5.39 -20.22 2.01
C ASN A 38 -5.42 -20.48 0.51
N PHE A 39 -5.19 -19.44 -0.32
CA PHE A 39 -5.04 -19.59 -1.77
C PHE A 39 -3.96 -20.60 -2.13
N ALA A 40 -2.77 -20.49 -1.53
CA ALA A 40 -1.66 -21.41 -1.77
C ALA A 40 -2.00 -22.84 -1.32
N LYS A 41 -2.61 -22.99 -0.15
CA LYS A 41 -3.01 -24.30 0.38
C LYS A 41 -4.03 -25.02 -0.51
N GLU A 42 -5.02 -24.30 -1.04
CA GLU A 42 -6.04 -24.87 -1.93
C GLU A 42 -5.46 -25.38 -3.26
N ARG A 43 -4.29 -24.88 -3.64
CA ARG A 43 -3.56 -25.23 -4.87
C ARG A 43 -2.35 -26.12 -4.63
N GLU A 44 -2.20 -26.60 -3.39
CA GLU A 44 -1.06 -27.45 -3.00
C GLU A 44 0.30 -26.80 -3.27
N LEU A 45 0.37 -25.46 -3.24
CA LEU A 45 1.60 -24.70 -3.41
C LEU A 45 2.35 -24.60 -2.08
N GLU A 46 3.68 -24.62 -2.14
CA GLU A 46 4.54 -24.33 -1.01
C GLU A 46 4.40 -22.86 -0.63
N ALA A 47 4.13 -22.57 0.66
CA ALA A 47 3.95 -21.21 1.12
C ALA A 47 4.41 -21.03 2.56
N TYR A 48 4.87 -19.81 2.85
CA TYR A 48 5.36 -19.37 4.15
C TYR A 48 4.69 -18.06 4.54
N GLN A 49 4.30 -17.95 5.80
CA GLN A 49 3.83 -16.72 6.41
C GLN A 49 4.67 -16.45 7.65
N ASP A 50 5.22 -15.26 7.77
CA ASP A 50 5.99 -14.88 8.95
C ASP A 50 5.13 -14.24 10.06
N ALA A 51 5.75 -13.90 11.19
CA ALA A 51 5.07 -13.27 12.32
C ALA A 51 4.60 -11.83 12.04
N TYR A 52 5.05 -11.23 10.96
CA TYR A 52 4.68 -9.88 10.52
C TYR A 52 3.58 -9.89 9.46
N ASN A 53 3.13 -11.08 9.03
CA ASN A 53 2.16 -11.32 7.95
C ASN A 53 2.74 -11.16 6.53
N ASN A 54 4.06 -11.11 6.34
CA ASN A 54 4.61 -11.29 5.00
C ASN A 54 4.32 -12.71 4.52
N VAL A 55 4.16 -12.88 3.20
CA VAL A 55 3.87 -14.18 2.59
C VAL A 55 4.85 -14.44 1.45
N VAL A 56 5.36 -15.66 1.38
CA VAL A 56 6.09 -16.17 0.23
C VAL A 56 5.35 -17.39 -0.32
N ILE A 57 5.04 -17.40 -1.61
CA ILE A 57 4.42 -18.54 -2.29
C ILE A 57 5.34 -19.01 -3.42
N ILE A 58 5.58 -20.31 -3.47
CA ILE A 58 6.48 -20.91 -4.44
C ILE A 58 5.68 -21.83 -5.36
N LYS A 59 5.89 -21.67 -6.66
CA LYS A 59 5.39 -22.59 -7.69
C LYS A 59 6.56 -23.11 -8.51
N GLU A 60 6.73 -24.42 -8.56
CA GLU A 60 7.81 -25.05 -9.34
C GLU A 60 7.63 -24.80 -10.85
N ALA A 61 8.75 -24.87 -11.58
CA ALA A 61 8.77 -24.63 -13.02
C ALA A 61 7.85 -25.59 -13.78
N THR A 62 7.23 -25.11 -14.85
CA THR A 62 6.51 -25.97 -15.80
C THR A 62 7.50 -26.76 -16.65
N ALA A 63 7.00 -27.86 -17.28
CA ALA A 63 7.80 -28.72 -18.13
C ALA A 63 8.54 -27.93 -19.23
N GLY A 64 9.84 -28.12 -19.31
CA GLY A 64 10.75 -27.45 -20.25
C GLY A 64 11.37 -26.14 -19.70
N TYR A 65 11.00 -25.69 -18.50
CA TYR A 65 11.55 -24.50 -17.84
C TYR A 65 12.33 -24.81 -16.55
N GLU A 66 12.55 -26.09 -16.24
CA GLU A 66 13.17 -26.54 -14.97
C GLU A 66 14.62 -26.03 -14.81
N SER A 67 15.30 -25.77 -15.92
CA SER A 67 16.68 -25.23 -15.92
C SER A 67 16.76 -23.70 -16.06
N ALA A 68 15.61 -23.05 -16.24
CA ALA A 68 15.58 -21.58 -16.31
C ALA A 68 15.75 -20.99 -14.92
N GLU A 69 16.34 -19.80 -14.87
CA GLU A 69 16.52 -19.06 -13.61
C GLU A 69 15.17 -18.74 -12.98
N PRO A 70 14.99 -18.97 -11.68
CA PRO A 70 13.77 -18.59 -10.97
C PRO A 70 13.50 -17.09 -11.05
N ILE A 71 12.23 -16.73 -11.09
CA ILE A 71 11.78 -15.33 -11.10
C ILE A 71 11.03 -15.03 -9.79
N ILE A 72 11.43 -13.95 -9.14
CA ILE A 72 10.74 -13.40 -7.97
C ILE A 72 9.73 -12.37 -8.47
N LEU A 73 8.44 -12.57 -8.13
CA LEU A 73 7.38 -11.58 -8.30
C LEU A 73 7.14 -10.92 -6.95
N GLN A 74 7.31 -9.61 -6.86
CA GLN A 74 7.18 -8.90 -5.59
C GLN A 74 6.11 -7.82 -5.68
N GLY A 75 5.31 -7.69 -4.62
CA GLY A 75 4.34 -6.65 -4.38
C GLY A 75 4.01 -6.56 -2.90
N HIS A 76 3.23 -5.55 -2.49
CA HIS A 76 2.80 -5.40 -1.10
C HIS A 76 1.29 -5.62 -0.91
N LEU A 77 0.92 -6.09 0.28
CA LEU A 77 -0.44 -6.48 0.63
C LEU A 77 -1.27 -5.36 1.23
N ASP A 78 -0.63 -4.36 1.79
CA ASP A 78 -1.31 -3.24 2.43
C ASP A 78 -1.69 -2.14 1.44
N MET A 79 -2.56 -1.26 1.86
CA MET A 79 -2.97 -0.09 1.10
C MET A 79 -3.16 1.12 2.00
N VAL A 80 -3.05 2.31 1.42
CA VAL A 80 -3.44 3.57 2.05
C VAL A 80 -4.96 3.62 2.21
N CYS A 81 -5.44 3.84 3.44
CA CYS A 81 -6.85 3.94 3.77
C CYS A 81 -7.29 5.41 3.92
N GLU A 82 -7.69 6.03 2.81
CA GLU A 82 -8.23 7.38 2.78
C GLU A 82 -9.66 7.38 2.21
N LYS A 83 -10.49 8.32 2.67
CA LYS A 83 -11.88 8.45 2.24
C LYS A 83 -12.33 9.88 2.08
N GLU A 84 -13.35 10.09 1.27
CA GLU A 84 -14.05 11.37 1.15
C GLU A 84 -14.77 11.70 2.47
N ASN A 85 -14.98 13.00 2.73
CA ASN A 85 -15.51 13.47 4.02
C ASN A 85 -16.94 12.97 4.34
N ASP A 86 -17.72 12.65 3.32
CA ASP A 86 -19.11 12.18 3.41
C ASP A 86 -19.23 10.65 3.24
N THR A 87 -18.12 9.94 3.11
CA THR A 87 -18.11 8.49 3.01
C THR A 87 -18.02 7.85 4.39
N GLU A 88 -18.95 6.95 4.66
CA GLU A 88 -18.89 6.09 5.84
C GLU A 88 -18.36 4.72 5.46
N ILE A 89 -17.21 4.37 6.01
CA ILE A 89 -16.56 3.07 5.90
C ILE A 89 -15.69 2.83 7.14
N ASP A 90 -15.68 1.58 7.58
CA ASP A 90 -14.75 1.06 8.59
C ASP A 90 -13.69 0.20 7.89
N PHE A 91 -12.53 0.77 7.60
CA PHE A 91 -11.44 0.09 6.91
C PHE A 91 -10.85 -1.11 7.66
N GLU A 92 -11.14 -1.27 8.95
CA GLU A 92 -10.70 -2.44 9.70
C GLU A 92 -11.63 -3.65 9.49
N ASN A 93 -12.91 -3.41 9.14
CA ASN A 93 -13.92 -4.45 9.09
C ASN A 93 -14.69 -4.52 7.76
N GLU A 94 -14.59 -3.51 6.91
CA GLU A 94 -15.29 -3.45 5.63
C GLU A 94 -14.34 -3.43 4.45
N GLY A 95 -14.63 -4.25 3.43
CA GLY A 95 -13.95 -4.19 2.14
C GLY A 95 -14.43 -3.02 1.27
N LEU A 96 -13.71 -2.76 0.21
CA LEU A 96 -13.97 -1.67 -0.72
C LEU A 96 -15.19 -1.95 -1.60
N ARG A 97 -15.88 -0.89 -2.02
CA ARG A 97 -17.05 -0.95 -2.91
C ARG A 97 -16.62 -0.51 -4.32
N LEU A 98 -16.19 -1.49 -5.13
CA LEU A 98 -15.71 -1.23 -6.48
C LEU A 98 -16.84 -0.83 -7.43
N PHE A 99 -16.50 -0.03 -8.43
CA PHE A 99 -17.34 0.27 -9.59
C PHE A 99 -16.49 0.58 -10.83
N ILE A 100 -17.11 0.51 -12.01
CA ILE A 100 -16.47 0.86 -13.29
C ILE A 100 -16.98 2.24 -13.71
N ASP A 101 -16.05 3.13 -14.06
CA ASP A 101 -16.32 4.46 -14.58
C ASP A 101 -15.55 4.66 -15.89
N GLY A 102 -16.19 4.40 -17.01
CA GLY A 102 -15.55 4.35 -18.33
C GLY A 102 -14.48 3.27 -18.38
N ASP A 103 -13.24 3.66 -18.59
CA ASP A 103 -12.06 2.76 -18.68
C ASP A 103 -11.36 2.56 -17.32
N PHE A 104 -11.94 3.07 -16.24
CA PHE A 104 -11.34 3.03 -14.91
C PHE A 104 -12.10 2.12 -13.96
N VAL A 105 -11.38 1.34 -13.16
CA VAL A 105 -11.89 0.73 -11.93
C VAL A 105 -11.67 1.71 -10.80
N LYS A 106 -12.70 1.94 -10.01
CA LYS A 106 -12.68 2.88 -8.87
C LYS A 106 -13.32 2.24 -7.63
N ALA A 107 -12.97 2.78 -6.46
CA ALA A 107 -13.67 2.50 -5.20
C ALA A 107 -14.55 3.70 -4.82
N LYS A 108 -15.73 3.42 -4.26
CA LYS A 108 -16.73 4.45 -3.98
C LYS A 108 -16.36 5.26 -2.74
N GLY A 109 -15.90 6.49 -2.98
CA GLY A 109 -15.56 7.45 -1.94
C GLY A 109 -14.32 7.10 -1.11
N THR A 110 -13.48 6.18 -1.62
CA THR A 110 -12.26 5.74 -0.93
C THR A 110 -11.10 5.60 -1.90
N THR A 111 -9.89 5.42 -1.37
CA THR A 111 -8.75 4.85 -2.09
C THR A 111 -9.10 3.47 -2.64
N LEU A 112 -8.43 3.05 -3.72
CA LEU A 112 -8.73 1.81 -4.46
C LEU A 112 -7.87 0.62 -4.01
N GLY A 113 -6.65 0.86 -3.50
CA GLY A 113 -5.68 -0.21 -3.26
C GLY A 113 -5.16 -0.85 -4.57
N GLY A 114 -5.15 -0.09 -5.67
CA GLY A 114 -4.53 -0.52 -6.92
C GLY A 114 -3.03 -0.67 -6.78
N ASP A 115 -2.44 0.24 -6.07
CA ASP A 115 -1.13 0.19 -5.45
C ASP A 115 -1.24 -0.56 -4.10
N ASP A 116 -0.74 -1.77 -3.92
CA ASP A 116 -0.11 -2.62 -4.95
C ASP A 116 -0.96 -3.90 -5.20
N GLY A 117 -2.26 -3.82 -4.90
CA GLY A 117 -3.21 -4.95 -5.07
C GLY A 117 -3.22 -5.52 -6.48
N ILE A 118 -2.84 -4.72 -7.49
CA ILE A 118 -2.78 -5.20 -8.87
C ILE A 118 -1.61 -6.17 -9.08
N ALA A 119 -0.45 -5.94 -8.46
CA ALA A 119 0.68 -6.86 -8.52
C ALA A 119 0.34 -8.21 -7.88
N ILE A 120 -0.31 -8.15 -6.71
CA ILE A 120 -0.78 -9.36 -6.02
C ILE A 120 -1.78 -10.12 -6.90
N ALA A 121 -2.72 -9.41 -7.52
CA ALA A 121 -3.71 -10.04 -8.42
C ALA A 121 -3.05 -10.70 -9.66
N TYR A 122 -2.03 -10.07 -10.25
CA TYR A 122 -1.24 -10.68 -11.33
C TYR A 122 -0.53 -11.95 -10.86
N ALA A 123 0.16 -11.88 -9.71
CA ALA A 123 0.86 -13.03 -9.16
C ALA A 123 -0.10 -14.20 -8.87
N LEU A 124 -1.23 -13.94 -8.21
CA LEU A 124 -2.25 -14.94 -7.93
C LEU A 124 -2.83 -15.54 -9.21
N ALA A 125 -3.09 -14.73 -10.24
CA ALA A 125 -3.61 -15.21 -11.53
C ALA A 125 -2.61 -16.13 -12.24
N ILE A 126 -1.31 -15.86 -12.19
CA ILE A 126 -0.25 -16.71 -12.75
C ILE A 126 -0.11 -17.98 -11.91
N LEU A 127 -0.11 -17.88 -10.60
CA LEU A 127 -0.05 -19.03 -9.69
C LEU A 127 -1.25 -19.98 -9.88
N ASP A 128 -2.44 -19.46 -10.18
CA ASP A 128 -3.68 -20.23 -10.44
C ASP A 128 -3.77 -20.81 -11.86
N SER A 129 -2.81 -20.53 -12.72
CA SER A 129 -2.85 -20.98 -14.12
C SER A 129 -2.05 -22.26 -14.32
N ASP A 130 -2.66 -23.24 -15.01
CA ASP A 130 -1.98 -24.43 -15.50
C ASP A 130 -1.54 -24.28 -16.98
N GLU A 131 -1.88 -23.17 -17.63
CA GLU A 131 -1.64 -22.95 -19.06
C GLU A 131 -0.42 -22.05 -19.32
N ILE A 132 -0.04 -21.23 -18.35
CA ILE A 132 1.09 -20.29 -18.48
C ILE A 132 2.38 -21.05 -18.21
N ALA A 133 3.24 -21.18 -19.23
CA ALA A 133 4.57 -21.74 -19.06
C ALA A 133 5.48 -20.76 -18.30
N HIS A 134 6.18 -21.23 -17.27
CA HIS A 134 7.00 -20.39 -16.41
C HIS A 134 8.18 -21.14 -15.77
N PRO A 135 9.29 -20.48 -15.44
CA PRO A 135 10.33 -21.01 -14.57
C PRO A 135 9.77 -21.16 -13.13
N ARG A 136 10.58 -21.63 -12.19
CA ARG A 136 10.21 -21.54 -10.77
C ARG A 136 9.84 -20.09 -10.43
N LEU A 137 8.64 -19.91 -9.89
CA LEU A 137 8.13 -18.64 -9.43
C LEU A 137 8.23 -18.56 -7.91
N GLU A 138 8.68 -17.42 -7.42
CA GLU A 138 8.81 -17.10 -6.01
C GLU A 138 8.08 -15.79 -5.75
N CYS A 139 6.80 -15.88 -5.37
CA CYS A 139 5.98 -14.70 -5.13
C CYS A 139 6.21 -14.20 -3.70
N VAL A 140 6.72 -12.99 -3.55
CA VAL A 140 7.03 -12.35 -2.27
C VAL A 140 6.06 -11.21 -2.04
N PHE A 141 5.19 -11.36 -1.06
CA PHE A 141 4.19 -10.38 -0.68
C PHE A 141 4.55 -9.79 0.67
N THR A 142 4.98 -8.53 0.64
CA THR A 142 5.36 -7.79 1.85
C THR A 142 4.16 -7.06 2.44
N VAL A 143 4.30 -6.57 3.65
CA VAL A 143 3.27 -5.80 4.36
C VAL A 143 3.84 -4.48 4.86
N ASP A 144 2.94 -3.52 5.13
CA ASP A 144 3.28 -2.22 5.72
C ASP A 144 4.34 -1.45 4.90
N GLU A 145 4.24 -1.56 3.57
CA GLU A 145 5.06 -0.81 2.62
C GLU A 145 4.78 0.69 2.78
N GLU A 146 3.51 1.08 2.75
CA GLU A 146 2.99 2.43 2.76
C GLU A 146 3.35 3.25 4.02
N VAL A 147 3.81 2.58 5.04
CA VAL A 147 4.23 3.17 6.32
C VAL A 147 5.72 3.01 6.59
N GLY A 148 6.49 2.68 5.56
CA GLY A 148 7.96 2.66 5.60
C GLY A 148 8.60 1.29 5.39
N MET A 149 7.97 0.40 4.60
CA MET A 149 8.50 -0.92 4.23
C MET A 149 8.81 -1.83 5.43
N LEU A 150 7.98 -1.75 6.50
CA LEU A 150 8.26 -2.42 7.76
C LEU A 150 8.30 -3.95 7.62
N GLY A 151 7.46 -4.52 6.77
CA GLY A 151 7.46 -5.95 6.48
C GLY A 151 8.74 -6.38 5.75
N ALA A 152 9.17 -5.60 4.75
CA ALA A 152 10.36 -5.89 3.98
C ALA A 152 11.65 -5.91 4.82
N GLU A 153 11.72 -5.14 5.90
CA GLU A 153 12.86 -5.19 6.85
C GLU A 153 12.94 -6.50 7.65
N LYS A 154 11.84 -7.22 7.77
CA LYS A 154 11.71 -8.37 8.69
C LYS A 154 11.61 -9.71 7.99
N ILE A 155 11.25 -9.72 6.71
CA ILE A 155 11.01 -10.95 5.96
C ILE A 155 12.30 -11.78 5.82
N ASP A 156 12.18 -13.09 6.05
CA ASP A 156 13.25 -14.05 5.75
C ASP A 156 13.11 -14.50 4.29
N LEU A 157 14.11 -14.21 3.49
CA LEU A 157 14.19 -14.57 2.07
C LEU A 157 15.17 -15.73 1.81
N SER A 158 15.65 -16.41 2.85
CA SER A 158 16.65 -17.48 2.74
C SER A 158 16.18 -18.70 1.93
N MET A 159 14.86 -18.88 1.77
CA MET A 159 14.28 -19.95 0.96
C MET A 159 14.28 -19.64 -0.54
N LEU A 160 14.50 -18.41 -0.95
CA LEU A 160 14.50 -18.02 -2.35
C LEU A 160 15.75 -18.52 -3.07
N LYS A 161 15.59 -18.85 -4.34
CA LYS A 161 16.66 -19.30 -5.26
C LYS A 161 16.89 -18.31 -6.40
N GLY A 162 15.88 -17.48 -6.69
CA GLY A 162 15.94 -16.47 -7.75
C GLY A 162 16.82 -15.28 -7.40
N HIS A 163 17.39 -14.66 -8.44
CA HIS A 163 18.16 -13.41 -8.35
C HIS A 163 17.55 -12.31 -9.22
N GLN A 164 16.50 -12.63 -9.98
CA GLN A 164 15.75 -11.68 -10.79
C GLN A 164 14.45 -11.33 -10.07
N VAL A 165 14.29 -10.07 -9.72
CA VAL A 165 13.09 -9.54 -9.08
C VAL A 165 12.31 -8.71 -10.08
N LEU A 166 11.04 -9.01 -10.24
CA LEU A 166 10.07 -8.18 -10.93
C LEU A 166 9.14 -7.58 -9.85
N ASN A 167 9.38 -6.33 -9.52
CA ASN A 167 8.51 -5.52 -8.68
C ASN A 167 7.51 -4.81 -9.59
N ILE A 168 6.22 -4.88 -9.28
CA ILE A 168 5.13 -4.33 -10.11
C ILE A 168 4.48 -3.13 -9.41
N ASP A 169 5.24 -2.47 -8.59
CA ASP A 169 4.85 -1.29 -7.83
C ASP A 169 5.35 -0.03 -8.56
N SER A 170 4.72 0.28 -9.70
CA SER A 170 5.05 1.43 -10.55
C SER A 170 3.84 1.88 -11.36
N ASP A 171 3.62 3.19 -11.47
CA ASP A 171 2.46 3.83 -12.07
C ASP A 171 2.66 4.29 -13.53
N VAL A 172 3.88 4.20 -14.08
CA VAL A 172 4.19 4.71 -15.42
C VAL A 172 4.33 3.57 -16.41
N GLU A 173 3.32 3.40 -17.26
CA GLU A 173 3.29 2.39 -18.31
C GLU A 173 4.53 2.47 -19.23
N GLY A 174 5.11 1.30 -19.52
CA GLY A 174 6.27 1.18 -20.43
C GLY A 174 7.59 1.69 -19.87
N THR A 175 7.64 2.03 -18.59
CA THR A 175 8.86 2.49 -17.92
C THR A 175 9.37 1.44 -16.93
N PHE A 176 10.66 1.11 -17.03
CA PHE A 176 11.35 0.28 -16.05
C PHE A 176 12.24 1.18 -15.18
N LEU A 177 11.95 1.22 -13.88
CA LEU A 177 12.78 1.92 -12.91
C LEU A 177 13.85 0.97 -12.37
N THR A 178 15.10 1.43 -12.38
CA THR A 178 16.27 0.66 -11.90
C THR A 178 16.81 1.18 -10.57
N SER A 179 16.21 2.22 -10.02
CA SER A 179 16.59 2.83 -8.74
C SER A 179 15.40 3.61 -8.16
N CYS A 180 15.45 3.84 -6.87
CA CYS A 180 14.46 4.66 -6.16
C CYS A 180 15.15 5.74 -5.32
N ALA A 181 14.36 6.73 -4.89
CA ALA A 181 14.82 7.71 -3.92
C ALA A 181 14.89 7.08 -2.52
N GLY A 182 15.87 7.46 -1.73
CA GLY A 182 15.93 7.13 -0.31
C GLY A 182 15.13 8.13 0.52
N GLY A 183 14.73 7.70 1.72
CA GLY A 183 14.06 8.54 2.72
C GLY A 183 14.73 8.42 4.08
N VAL A 184 14.55 9.44 4.90
CA VAL A 184 14.94 9.44 6.32
C VAL A 184 13.81 10.01 7.14
N THR A 185 13.39 9.28 8.16
CA THR A 185 12.45 9.76 9.16
C THR A 185 13.21 10.18 10.40
N ALA A 186 13.03 11.44 10.83
CA ALA A 186 13.59 11.93 12.07
C ALA A 186 12.46 12.10 13.10
N GLU A 187 12.57 11.40 14.23
CA GLU A 187 11.68 11.57 15.37
C GLU A 187 12.33 12.51 16.37
N CYS A 188 11.69 13.65 16.62
CA CYS A 188 12.18 14.65 17.56
C CYS A 188 11.23 14.74 18.75
N SER A 189 11.74 14.43 19.93
CA SER A 189 10.98 14.54 21.19
C SER A 189 11.41 15.76 21.99
N PHE A 190 10.45 16.62 22.33
CA PHE A 190 10.67 17.80 23.15
C PHE A 190 9.86 17.69 24.44
N PRO A 191 10.46 17.92 25.62
CA PRO A 191 9.70 18.03 26.87
C PRO A 191 8.79 19.26 26.80
N LEU A 192 7.49 19.06 27.03
CA LEU A 192 6.52 20.14 27.08
C LEU A 192 6.13 20.37 28.54
N VAL A 193 6.05 21.66 28.95
CA VAL A 193 5.45 22.08 30.21
C VAL A 193 4.08 22.64 29.88
N PHE A 194 3.05 22.13 30.53
CA PHE A 194 1.68 22.59 30.35
C PHE A 194 1.30 23.44 31.56
N ASP A 195 0.77 24.63 31.28
CA ASP A 195 0.18 25.53 32.29
C ASP A 195 -1.31 25.72 32.00
N GLU A 196 -2.08 26.10 33.01
CA GLU A 196 -3.46 26.55 32.86
C GLU A 196 -3.48 27.96 32.30
N ALA A 197 -4.11 28.15 31.14
CA ALA A 197 -4.27 29.46 30.54
C ALA A 197 -5.75 29.89 30.58
N GLU A 198 -6.01 31.13 31.01
CA GLU A 198 -7.32 31.77 30.91
C GLU A 198 -7.33 32.70 29.68
N GLY A 199 -8.35 32.56 28.81
CA GLY A 199 -8.44 33.45 27.65
C GLY A 199 -9.43 32.97 26.60
N LEU A 200 -9.46 33.67 25.48
CA LEU A 200 -10.24 33.27 24.32
C LEU A 200 -9.49 32.22 23.53
N GLN A 201 -10.20 31.13 23.17
CA GLN A 201 -9.63 30.08 22.34
C GLN A 201 -9.89 30.36 20.87
N TYR A 202 -8.83 30.25 20.07
CA TYR A 202 -8.90 30.34 18.62
C TYR A 202 -8.44 29.05 17.98
N ARG A 203 -9.05 28.69 16.85
CA ARG A 203 -8.59 27.62 16.00
C ARG A 203 -7.99 28.21 14.72
N LEU A 204 -6.70 27.96 14.50
CA LEU A 204 -6.06 28.23 13.22
C LEU A 204 -6.08 26.96 12.38
N THR A 205 -6.63 27.05 11.18
CA THR A 205 -6.73 25.90 10.25
C THR A 205 -6.20 26.33 8.90
N LEU A 206 -5.22 25.57 8.38
CA LEU A 206 -4.70 25.71 7.04
C LEU A 206 -5.25 24.59 6.17
N THR A 207 -6.01 24.96 5.12
CA THR A 207 -6.70 24.02 4.23
C THR A 207 -6.56 24.44 2.77
N GLY A 208 -6.96 23.56 1.84
CA GLY A 208 -6.99 23.85 0.41
C GLY A 208 -5.62 23.78 -0.28
N LEU A 209 -4.62 23.24 0.37
CA LEU A 209 -3.34 22.94 -0.27
C LEU A 209 -3.46 21.71 -1.13
N MET A 210 -2.71 21.69 -2.23
CA MET A 210 -2.66 20.53 -3.13
C MET A 210 -1.73 19.47 -2.52
N GLY A 211 -2.28 18.27 -2.28
CA GLY A 211 -1.51 17.11 -1.88
C GLY A 211 -0.71 16.51 -3.04
N GLY A 212 0.00 15.43 -2.79
CA GLY A 212 0.75 14.68 -3.80
C GLY A 212 1.59 13.58 -3.20
N HIS A 213 2.05 12.68 -4.05
CA HIS A 213 2.90 11.59 -3.66
C HIS A 213 4.27 12.10 -3.16
N SER A 214 4.73 11.57 -2.02
CA SER A 214 5.94 12.03 -1.33
C SER A 214 7.24 11.78 -2.11
N GLY A 215 7.26 10.77 -2.98
CA GLY A 215 8.36 10.45 -3.88
C GLY A 215 8.15 11.03 -5.28
N GLY A 216 7.17 10.53 -6.02
CA GLY A 216 6.95 10.85 -7.44
C GLY A 216 6.57 12.30 -7.76
N GLU A 217 6.16 13.09 -6.76
CA GLU A 217 5.73 14.48 -6.96
C GLU A 217 6.50 15.49 -6.08
N ILE A 218 7.58 15.06 -5.44
CA ILE A 218 8.38 15.93 -4.56
C ILE A 218 9.01 17.12 -5.30
N ASP A 219 9.29 16.96 -6.59
CA ASP A 219 9.82 17.98 -7.50
C ASP A 219 8.83 19.12 -7.81
N LYS A 220 7.53 18.92 -7.54
CA LYS A 220 6.48 19.92 -7.84
C LYS A 220 6.41 21.05 -6.82
N GLU A 221 7.30 21.07 -5.83
CA GLU A 221 7.47 22.14 -4.83
C GLU A 221 6.13 22.61 -4.20
N ARG A 222 5.22 21.68 -3.94
CA ARG A 222 3.92 21.98 -3.35
C ARG A 222 4.09 22.44 -1.90
N ALA A 223 3.23 23.36 -1.45
CA ALA A 223 3.28 23.87 -0.09
C ALA A 223 2.98 22.77 0.94
N ASN A 224 3.84 22.63 1.94
CA ASN A 224 3.64 21.73 3.07
C ASN A 224 2.87 22.42 4.18
N ALA A 225 1.68 21.93 4.52
CA ALA A 225 0.80 22.55 5.51
C ALA A 225 1.45 22.72 6.91
N ILE A 226 2.28 21.76 7.31
CA ILE A 226 2.99 21.83 8.62
C ILE A 226 4.03 22.94 8.61
N VAL A 227 4.78 23.05 7.51
CA VAL A 227 5.79 24.11 7.36
C VAL A 227 5.14 25.49 7.32
N GLU A 228 4.06 25.65 6.55
CA GLU A 228 3.37 26.93 6.41
C GLU A 228 2.68 27.35 7.71
N ILE A 229 2.03 26.44 8.44
CA ILE A 229 1.43 26.78 9.74
C ILE A 229 2.51 27.13 10.77
N GLY A 230 3.66 26.45 10.74
CA GLY A 230 4.81 26.78 11.58
C GLY A 230 5.37 28.18 11.29
N ARG A 231 5.44 28.58 10.01
CA ARG A 231 5.82 29.93 9.61
C ARG A 231 4.85 30.99 10.14
N ILE A 232 3.53 30.72 10.04
CA ILE A 232 2.49 31.62 10.58
C ILE A 232 2.64 31.74 12.10
N LEU A 233 2.73 30.59 12.80
CA LEU A 233 2.85 30.57 14.26
C LEU A 233 4.09 31.33 14.75
N LYS A 234 5.20 31.28 14.04
CA LYS A 234 6.42 32.01 14.36
C LYS A 234 6.25 33.56 14.34
N HIS A 235 5.27 34.05 13.60
CA HIS A 235 4.99 35.47 13.45
C HIS A 235 3.80 35.96 14.32
N LEU A 236 3.20 35.06 15.10
CA LEU A 236 2.18 35.45 16.05
C LEU A 236 2.81 36.18 17.25
N ASP A 237 2.00 37.05 17.87
CA ASP A 237 2.40 37.81 19.05
C ASP A 237 2.67 36.86 20.23
N ASP A 238 3.70 37.19 21.05
CA ASP A 238 4.10 36.41 22.24
C ASP A 238 3.00 36.33 23.32
N THR A 239 1.91 37.09 23.18
CA THR A 239 0.72 36.99 24.04
C THR A 239 -0.19 35.79 23.70
N LEU A 240 0.07 35.09 22.60
CA LEU A 240 -0.67 33.90 22.18
C LEU A 240 0.02 32.63 22.68
N GLU A 241 -0.65 31.92 23.55
CA GLU A 241 -0.20 30.64 24.04
C GLU A 241 -0.71 29.51 23.13
N MET A 242 0.16 28.53 22.81
CA MET A 242 -0.21 27.40 22.00
C MET A 242 -0.85 26.31 22.86
N GLY A 243 -2.08 25.99 22.54
CA GLY A 243 -2.77 24.83 23.11
C GLY A 243 -2.44 23.53 22.37
N LYS A 244 -3.44 22.90 21.79
CA LYS A 244 -3.29 21.63 21.07
C LYS A 244 -2.94 21.86 19.59
N ILE A 245 -1.84 21.24 19.13
CA ILE A 245 -1.51 21.14 17.71
C ILE A 245 -2.00 19.78 17.22
N GLY A 246 -2.82 19.76 16.18
CA GLY A 246 -3.29 18.55 15.52
C GLY A 246 -2.68 18.43 14.12
N ARG A 247 -2.50 17.19 13.66
CA ARG A 247 -2.13 16.88 12.29
C ARG A 247 -3.37 16.84 11.41
N ALA A 248 -3.35 17.53 10.26
CA ALA A 248 -4.17 17.19 9.12
C ALA A 248 -3.31 16.38 8.16
N SER A 249 -3.74 15.22 7.73
CA SER A 249 -3.07 14.53 6.62
C SER A 249 -3.35 15.31 5.34
N CYS A 250 -2.29 15.74 4.67
CA CYS A 250 -2.36 16.19 3.29
C CYS A 250 -1.72 15.07 2.46
N ARG A 251 -2.52 14.11 2.06
CA ARG A 251 -2.22 13.18 0.97
C ARG A 251 -3.21 13.39 -0.14
#